data_afe9f772a7e56065aaff03b543b949db
#
_entry.id   afe9f772a7e56065aaff03b543b949db
#
_cell.length_a   1.000
_cell.length_b   1.000
_cell.length_c   1.000
_cell.angle_alpha   90.00
_cell.angle_beta   90.00
_cell.angle_gamma   90.00
#
_symmetry.space_group_name_H-M   'P 1'
#
loop_
_entity.id
_entity.type
_entity.pdbx_description
1 polymer ?
#
loop_
_entity_poly.entity_id
_entity_poly.type
_entity_poly.pdbx_seq_one_letter_code
_entity_poly.pdbx_strand_id
1 'polypeptide(L)'
;MKPITPASPHAIIMVGIPGSGKSAFAERFAETFKAPIINESRIAYEADLDAEQAEAISAAFLNEVLKTQRTFLIETANPTKAKRTRLIATVKKAGYRPLVVWVQTETYEAKRRALKAAPNGSGLSDTAFDTAVRVFQAPLSLDKATVISGKHTYATQLKVVLKQLAGSRPDIHIAPPSPRQSGNIIVR
;
A
#
# COMPACT_ATOMS: atom_id res chain seq x y z
N MET A 1 5.84 14.78 31.11
CA MET A 1 5.48 13.72 30.15
C MET A 1 6.13 14.03 28.83
N LYS A 2 6.99 13.15 28.27
CA LYS A 2 7.47 13.31 26.89
C LYS A 2 6.29 13.01 25.95
N PRO A 3 6.01 13.86 24.94
CA PRO A 3 4.96 13.57 23.99
C PRO A 3 5.29 12.25 23.27
N ILE A 4 4.36 11.31 23.26
CA ILE A 4 4.44 10.10 22.46
C ILE A 4 4.34 10.56 21.00
N THR A 5 5.44 10.54 20.27
CA THR A 5 5.42 10.83 18.84
C THR A 5 4.64 9.70 18.16
N PRO A 6 3.52 9.98 17.47
CA PRO A 6 2.79 8.94 16.76
C PRO A 6 3.73 8.24 15.75
N ALA A 7 3.67 6.92 15.67
CA ALA A 7 4.37 6.19 14.63
C ALA A 7 3.90 6.74 13.27
N SER A 8 4.84 7.10 12.37
CA SER A 8 4.49 7.64 11.06
C SER A 8 3.56 6.68 10.33
N PRO A 9 2.44 7.16 9.76
CA PRO A 9 1.51 6.32 9.04
C PRO A 9 2.15 5.76 7.77
N HIS A 10 1.63 4.65 7.27
CA HIS A 10 2.11 4.03 6.04
C HIS A 10 1.16 4.26 4.87
N ALA A 11 1.73 4.50 3.70
CA ALA A 11 1.03 4.41 2.43
C ALA A 11 1.43 3.09 1.76
N ILE A 12 0.50 2.11 1.74
CA ILE A 12 0.72 0.80 1.16
C ILE A 12 0.35 0.86 -0.31
N ILE A 13 1.35 0.82 -1.19
CA ILE A 13 1.20 0.95 -2.64
C ILE A 13 1.18 -0.46 -3.26
N MET A 14 0.00 -0.87 -3.73
CA MET A 14 -0.20 -2.19 -4.32
C MET A 14 0.25 -2.21 -5.77
N VAL A 15 1.08 -3.19 -6.14
CA VAL A 15 1.65 -3.34 -7.49
C VAL A 15 1.49 -4.78 -7.97
N GLY A 16 1.22 -4.96 -9.26
CA GLY A 16 1.08 -6.26 -9.91
C GLY A 16 0.16 -6.18 -11.13
N ILE A 17 0.20 -7.20 -11.98
CA ILE A 17 -0.65 -7.29 -13.17
C ILE A 17 -2.14 -7.48 -12.78
N PRO A 18 -3.10 -7.20 -13.68
CA PRO A 18 -4.51 -7.54 -13.43
C PRO A 18 -4.67 -9.01 -13.04
N GLY A 19 -5.59 -9.32 -12.15
CA GLY A 19 -5.81 -10.70 -11.67
C GLY A 19 -4.72 -11.27 -10.76
N SER A 20 -3.68 -10.51 -10.42
CA SER A 20 -2.63 -10.99 -9.50
C SER A 20 -3.09 -11.15 -8.05
N GLY A 21 -4.20 -10.52 -7.64
CA GLY A 21 -4.76 -10.59 -6.29
C GLY A 21 -4.53 -9.34 -5.43
N LYS A 22 -4.13 -8.21 -6.04
CA LYS A 22 -3.92 -6.92 -5.34
C LYS A 22 -5.16 -6.49 -4.56
N SER A 23 -6.29 -6.34 -5.26
CA SER A 23 -7.54 -5.85 -4.68
C SER A 23 -8.04 -6.79 -3.59
N ALA A 24 -7.97 -8.11 -3.82
CA ALA A 24 -8.38 -9.09 -2.81
C ALA A 24 -7.57 -8.99 -1.50
N PHE A 25 -6.26 -8.73 -1.60
CA PHE A 25 -5.44 -8.47 -0.41
C PHE A 25 -5.80 -7.12 0.22
N ALA A 26 -5.92 -6.07 -0.60
CA ALA A 26 -6.17 -4.70 -0.13
C ALA A 26 -7.50 -4.60 0.62
N GLU A 27 -8.57 -5.17 0.08
CA GLU A 27 -9.91 -5.20 0.70
C GLU A 27 -9.88 -5.91 2.06
N ARG A 28 -9.29 -7.11 2.14
CA ARG A 28 -9.16 -7.83 3.41
C ARG A 28 -8.30 -7.10 4.43
N PHE A 29 -7.24 -6.43 3.99
CA PHE A 29 -6.42 -5.60 4.87
C PHE A 29 -7.23 -4.41 5.40
N ALA A 30 -7.97 -3.73 4.54
CA ALA A 30 -8.82 -2.61 4.93
C ALA A 30 -9.92 -3.02 5.91
N GLU A 31 -10.57 -4.16 5.70
CA GLU A 31 -11.55 -4.70 6.63
C GLU A 31 -10.94 -5.00 8.00
N THR A 32 -9.75 -5.62 8.01
CA THR A 32 -9.04 -6.01 9.24
C THR A 32 -8.60 -4.79 10.06
N PHE A 33 -8.05 -3.76 9.40
CA PHE A 33 -7.43 -2.62 10.07
C PHE A 33 -8.24 -1.33 9.97
N LYS A 34 -9.45 -1.37 9.36
CA LYS A 34 -10.29 -0.19 9.10
C LYS A 34 -9.51 0.90 8.35
N ALA A 35 -8.67 0.47 7.39
CA ALA A 35 -7.82 1.35 6.61
C ALA A 35 -8.55 1.83 5.34
N PRO A 36 -8.45 3.11 4.95
CA PRO A 36 -8.95 3.57 3.66
C PRO A 36 -8.27 2.85 2.49
N ILE A 37 -9.02 2.59 1.43
CA ILE A 37 -8.52 2.11 0.13
C ILE A 37 -8.83 3.13 -0.95
N ILE A 38 -7.85 3.43 -1.78
CA ILE A 38 -8.02 4.13 -3.06
C ILE A 38 -7.74 3.12 -4.16
N ASN A 39 -8.76 2.76 -4.95
CA ASN A 39 -8.63 1.84 -6.08
C ASN A 39 -9.10 2.55 -7.34
N GLU A 40 -8.15 3.00 -8.17
CA GLU A 40 -8.41 3.77 -9.39
C GLU A 40 -9.29 3.00 -10.39
N SER A 41 -9.03 1.71 -10.59
CA SER A 41 -9.83 0.89 -11.50
C SER A 41 -11.27 0.72 -11.02
N ARG A 42 -11.47 0.59 -9.71
CA ARG A 42 -12.80 0.48 -9.11
C ARG A 42 -13.55 1.81 -9.22
N ILE A 43 -12.88 2.93 -8.97
CA ILE A 43 -13.46 4.27 -9.14
C ILE A 43 -13.90 4.47 -10.60
N ALA A 44 -13.05 4.12 -11.58
CA ALA A 44 -13.39 4.19 -13.00
C ALA A 44 -14.65 3.38 -13.32
N TYR A 45 -14.71 2.15 -12.84
CA TYR A 45 -15.83 1.24 -13.10
C TYR A 45 -17.15 1.69 -12.44
N GLU A 46 -17.12 2.01 -11.13
CA GLU A 46 -18.32 2.34 -10.36
C GLU A 46 -18.95 3.69 -10.77
N ALA A 47 -18.14 4.61 -11.26
CA ALA A 47 -18.59 5.95 -11.67
C ALA A 47 -18.66 6.13 -13.21
N ASP A 48 -18.45 5.06 -13.98
CA ASP A 48 -18.43 5.07 -15.46
C ASP A 48 -17.51 6.17 -16.02
N LEU A 49 -16.27 6.19 -15.55
CA LEU A 49 -15.27 7.21 -15.86
C LEU A 49 -14.21 6.69 -16.84
N ASP A 50 -13.68 7.58 -17.65
CA ASP A 50 -12.45 7.29 -18.38
C ASP A 50 -11.21 7.29 -17.47
N ALA A 51 -10.05 6.90 -18.01
CA ALA A 51 -8.83 6.74 -17.23
C ALA A 51 -8.30 8.08 -16.67
N GLU A 52 -8.49 9.20 -17.37
CA GLU A 52 -8.04 10.51 -16.93
C GLU A 52 -8.90 11.03 -15.78
N GLN A 53 -10.21 10.91 -15.92
CA GLN A 53 -11.18 11.27 -14.89
C GLN A 53 -10.97 10.44 -13.61
N ALA A 54 -10.77 9.12 -13.74
CA ALA A 54 -10.52 8.24 -12.62
C ALA A 54 -9.21 8.58 -11.90
N GLU A 55 -8.15 8.92 -12.65
CA GLU A 55 -6.87 9.38 -12.09
C GLU A 55 -7.05 10.70 -11.31
N ALA A 56 -7.80 11.67 -11.88
CA ALA A 56 -8.07 12.96 -11.23
C ALA A 56 -8.85 12.78 -9.91
N ILE A 57 -9.90 11.95 -9.93
CA ILE A 57 -10.71 11.66 -8.73
C ILE A 57 -9.87 10.91 -7.69
N SER A 58 -9.08 9.92 -8.11
CA SER A 58 -8.17 9.20 -7.21
C SER A 58 -7.14 10.12 -6.55
N ALA A 59 -6.64 11.12 -7.29
CA ALA A 59 -5.74 12.14 -6.76
C ALA A 59 -6.43 13.04 -5.73
N ALA A 60 -7.69 13.42 -5.97
CA ALA A 60 -8.49 14.19 -5.01
C ALA A 60 -8.72 13.40 -3.71
N PHE A 61 -9.12 12.13 -3.82
CA PHE A 61 -9.25 11.25 -2.65
C PHE A 61 -7.93 11.06 -1.91
N LEU A 62 -6.82 10.90 -2.63
CA LEU A 62 -5.50 10.80 -2.02
C LEU A 62 -5.20 12.03 -1.16
N ASN A 63 -5.47 13.23 -1.67
CA ASN A 63 -5.24 14.47 -0.91
C ASN A 63 -6.06 14.52 0.40
N GLU A 64 -7.31 14.04 0.39
CA GLU A 64 -8.12 13.98 1.61
C GLU A 64 -7.61 12.90 2.59
N VAL A 65 -7.26 11.72 2.07
CA VAL A 65 -6.73 10.63 2.89
C VAL A 65 -5.40 11.02 3.55
N LEU A 66 -4.53 11.75 2.86
CA LEU A 66 -3.26 12.22 3.41
C LEU A 66 -3.44 13.15 4.62
N LYS A 67 -4.51 13.94 4.68
CA LYS A 67 -4.84 14.81 5.84
C LYS A 67 -5.16 13.99 7.09
N THR A 68 -5.63 12.75 6.94
CA THR A 68 -6.07 11.91 8.07
C THR A 68 -4.92 11.38 8.92
N GLN A 69 -3.70 11.36 8.40
CA GLN A 69 -2.51 10.75 9.02
C GLN A 69 -2.74 9.30 9.45
N ARG A 70 -3.60 8.55 8.74
CA ARG A 70 -3.89 7.14 8.97
C ARG A 70 -3.27 6.28 7.87
N THR A 71 -2.79 5.10 8.23
CA THR A 71 -2.33 4.11 7.22
C THR A 71 -3.45 3.81 6.23
N PHE A 72 -3.13 3.80 4.94
CA PHE A 72 -4.07 3.52 3.86
C PHE A 72 -3.43 2.67 2.77
N LEU A 73 -4.26 2.14 1.87
CA LEU A 73 -3.82 1.39 0.69
C LEU A 73 -4.18 2.16 -0.57
N ILE A 74 -3.33 2.05 -1.59
CA ILE A 74 -3.60 2.61 -2.91
C ILE A 74 -3.23 1.62 -4.02
N GLU A 75 -4.15 1.43 -4.95
CA GLU A 75 -4.00 0.63 -6.15
C GLU A 75 -4.25 1.51 -7.37
N THR A 76 -3.22 1.69 -8.21
CA THR A 76 -3.32 2.45 -9.46
C THR A 76 -3.59 1.53 -10.65
N ALA A 77 -4.39 1.97 -11.61
CA ALA A 77 -4.75 1.19 -12.80
C ALA A 77 -3.54 0.83 -13.67
N ASN A 78 -2.60 1.77 -13.81
CA ASN A 78 -1.39 1.62 -14.63
C ASN A 78 -0.13 1.87 -13.80
N PRO A 79 0.41 0.87 -13.09
CA PRO A 79 1.53 1.04 -12.17
C PRO A 79 2.88 1.15 -12.90
N THR A 80 3.06 2.17 -13.74
CA THR A 80 4.35 2.48 -14.35
C THR A 80 5.37 2.94 -13.30
N LYS A 81 6.66 2.79 -13.60
CA LYS A 81 7.73 3.29 -12.70
C LYS A 81 7.56 4.78 -12.41
N ALA A 82 7.23 5.58 -13.42
CA ALA A 82 7.06 7.03 -13.27
C ALA A 82 5.90 7.37 -12.32
N LYS A 83 4.72 6.77 -12.52
CA LYS A 83 3.56 6.96 -11.61
C LYS A 83 3.89 6.52 -10.19
N ARG A 84 4.54 5.37 -10.03
CA ARG A 84 4.96 4.85 -8.72
C ARG A 84 5.94 5.79 -8.02
N THR A 85 6.96 6.29 -8.74
CA THR A 85 7.93 7.25 -8.18
C THR A 85 7.26 8.55 -7.74
N ARG A 86 6.35 9.10 -8.56
CA ARG A 86 5.58 10.30 -8.22
C ARG A 86 4.74 10.08 -6.96
N LEU A 87 4.01 8.96 -6.89
CA LEU A 87 3.18 8.62 -5.74
C LEU A 87 4.02 8.50 -4.46
N ILE A 88 5.17 7.79 -4.53
CA ILE A 88 6.11 7.67 -3.41
C ILE A 88 6.59 9.05 -2.92
N ALA A 89 6.92 9.96 -3.84
CA ALA A 89 7.35 11.32 -3.49
C ALA A 89 6.21 12.10 -2.81
N THR A 90 4.99 12.01 -3.35
CA THR A 90 3.80 12.68 -2.79
C THR A 90 3.52 12.23 -1.35
N VAL A 91 3.47 10.92 -1.10
CA VAL A 91 3.16 10.41 0.24
C VAL A 91 4.28 10.69 1.24
N LYS A 92 5.55 10.66 0.81
CA LYS A 92 6.70 11.07 1.65
C LYS A 92 6.62 12.53 2.06
N LYS A 93 6.29 13.43 1.11
CA LYS A 93 6.12 14.86 1.39
C LYS A 93 5.01 15.12 2.42
N ALA A 94 3.98 14.27 2.44
CA ALA A 94 2.90 14.33 3.40
C ALA A 94 3.20 13.63 4.75
N GLY A 95 4.43 13.16 5.00
CA GLY A 95 4.85 12.54 6.26
C GLY A 95 4.58 11.04 6.37
N TYR A 96 4.15 10.40 5.29
CA TYR A 96 3.90 8.96 5.25
C TYR A 96 5.16 8.16 4.93
N ARG A 97 5.19 6.91 5.41
CA ARG A 97 6.17 5.90 5.00
C ARG A 97 5.60 5.07 3.87
N PRO A 98 6.14 5.17 2.63
CA PRO A 98 5.68 4.33 1.54
C PRO A 98 6.15 2.89 1.73
N LEU A 99 5.24 1.94 1.53
CA LEU A 99 5.51 0.51 1.44
C LEU A 99 4.98 -0.01 0.11
N VAL A 100 5.87 -0.34 -0.81
CA VAL A 100 5.48 -0.96 -2.07
C VAL A 100 5.27 -2.46 -1.84
N VAL A 101 4.06 -2.96 -2.10
CA VAL A 101 3.71 -4.38 -2.02
C VAL A 101 3.46 -4.90 -3.42
N TRP A 102 4.35 -5.78 -3.89
CA TRP A 102 4.24 -6.41 -5.19
C TRP A 102 3.59 -7.79 -5.08
N VAL A 103 2.38 -7.89 -5.60
CA VAL A 103 1.65 -9.17 -5.66
C VAL A 103 2.03 -9.90 -6.92
N GLN A 104 2.78 -11.00 -6.78
CA GLN A 104 3.20 -11.85 -7.89
C GLN A 104 2.26 -13.03 -8.08
N THR A 105 1.85 -13.25 -9.32
CA THR A 105 1.09 -14.40 -9.78
C THR A 105 1.53 -14.71 -11.20
N GLU A 106 1.61 -15.98 -11.53
CA GLU A 106 1.91 -16.40 -12.91
C GLU A 106 0.92 -15.78 -13.89
N THR A 107 1.43 -15.31 -15.03
CA THR A 107 0.63 -14.57 -16.02
C THR A 107 -0.60 -15.35 -16.48
N TYR A 108 -0.48 -16.66 -16.72
CA TYR A 108 -1.63 -17.49 -17.11
C TYR A 108 -2.73 -17.51 -16.05
N GLU A 109 -2.36 -17.72 -14.80
CA GLU A 109 -3.33 -17.76 -13.70
C GLU A 109 -3.94 -16.37 -13.44
N ALA A 110 -3.14 -15.32 -13.53
CA ALA A 110 -3.61 -13.95 -13.42
C ALA A 110 -4.60 -13.61 -14.56
N LYS A 111 -4.30 -14.02 -15.80
CA LYS A 111 -5.17 -13.83 -16.96
C LYS A 111 -6.50 -14.54 -16.74
N ARG A 112 -6.49 -15.81 -16.36
CA ARG A 112 -7.68 -16.60 -16.06
C ARG A 112 -8.58 -15.92 -15.02
N ARG A 113 -8.00 -15.31 -13.99
CA ARG A 113 -8.74 -14.56 -12.95
C ARG A 113 -9.27 -13.24 -13.47
N ALA A 114 -8.49 -12.50 -14.25
CA ALA A 114 -8.85 -11.19 -14.76
C ALA A 114 -9.99 -11.26 -15.80
N LEU A 115 -10.01 -12.31 -16.63
CA LEU A 115 -11.05 -12.54 -17.64
C LEU A 115 -12.32 -13.12 -17.05
N LYS A 116 -12.24 -13.78 -15.89
CA LYS A 116 -13.41 -14.31 -15.21
C LYS A 116 -14.28 -13.14 -14.79
N ALA A 117 -15.47 -13.03 -15.39
CA ALA A 117 -16.41 -11.97 -15.02
C ALA A 117 -16.59 -11.94 -13.50
N ALA A 118 -16.29 -10.81 -12.87
CA ALA A 118 -16.74 -10.57 -11.52
C ALA A 118 -18.28 -10.60 -11.52
N PRO A 119 -18.95 -10.87 -10.39
CA PRO A 119 -20.41 -10.89 -10.31
C PRO A 119 -21.09 -9.64 -10.89
N ASN A 120 -20.34 -8.54 -11.00
CA ASN A 120 -20.74 -7.24 -11.54
C ASN A 120 -20.35 -7.02 -13.02
N GLY A 121 -19.87 -8.04 -13.74
CA GLY A 121 -19.50 -7.91 -15.15
C GLY A 121 -18.20 -7.19 -15.46
N SER A 122 -17.35 -6.89 -14.47
CA SER A 122 -16.11 -6.10 -14.61
C SER A 122 -14.89 -6.90 -15.10
N GLY A 123 -15.09 -8.06 -15.72
CA GLY A 123 -14.01 -8.85 -16.31
C GLY A 123 -13.30 -8.08 -17.44
N LEU A 124 -11.95 -8.16 -17.48
CA LEU A 124 -11.19 -7.59 -18.58
C LEU A 124 -11.35 -8.41 -19.85
N SER A 125 -11.31 -7.76 -21.03
CA SER A 125 -11.13 -8.47 -22.28
C SER A 125 -9.70 -9.03 -22.39
N ASP A 126 -9.52 -10.02 -23.25
CA ASP A 126 -8.21 -10.66 -23.51
C ASP A 126 -7.17 -9.63 -23.93
N THR A 127 -7.55 -8.77 -24.90
CA THR A 127 -6.69 -7.70 -25.40
C THR A 127 -6.35 -6.65 -24.36
N ALA A 128 -7.30 -6.29 -23.50
CA ALA A 128 -7.07 -5.34 -22.41
C ALA A 128 -6.08 -5.91 -21.39
N PHE A 129 -6.19 -7.20 -21.05
CA PHE A 129 -5.24 -7.87 -20.18
C PHE A 129 -3.82 -7.86 -20.77
N ASP A 130 -3.67 -8.30 -22.02
CA ASP A 130 -2.35 -8.37 -22.70
C ASP A 130 -1.72 -6.98 -22.81
N THR A 131 -2.52 -5.96 -23.07
CA THR A 131 -2.06 -4.58 -23.07
C THR A 131 -1.58 -4.14 -21.69
N ALA A 132 -2.34 -4.43 -20.63
CA ALA A 132 -1.96 -4.09 -19.26
C ALA A 132 -0.66 -4.81 -18.83
N VAL A 133 -0.47 -6.07 -19.22
CA VAL A 133 0.78 -6.81 -18.95
C VAL A 133 1.96 -6.22 -19.69
N ARG A 134 1.76 -5.79 -20.95
CA ARG A 134 2.84 -5.20 -21.78
C ARG A 134 3.34 -3.87 -21.21
N VAL A 135 2.45 -3.03 -20.69
CA VAL A 135 2.82 -1.74 -20.10
C VAL A 135 3.25 -1.83 -18.64
N PHE A 136 3.04 -2.99 -18.01
CA PHE A 136 3.40 -3.18 -16.62
C PHE A 136 4.92 -3.12 -16.42
N GLN A 137 5.35 -2.26 -15.51
CA GLN A 137 6.75 -2.13 -15.12
C GLN A 137 6.93 -2.65 -13.70
N ALA A 138 7.49 -3.85 -13.60
CA ALA A 138 7.78 -4.50 -12.32
C ALA A 138 8.66 -3.59 -11.43
N PRO A 139 8.46 -3.63 -10.11
CA PRO A 139 9.37 -2.97 -9.19
C PRO A 139 10.79 -3.51 -9.35
N LEU A 140 11.77 -2.61 -9.35
CA LEU A 140 13.18 -2.94 -9.36
C LEU A 140 13.72 -3.12 -7.93
N SER A 141 14.93 -3.65 -7.80
CA SER A 141 15.61 -3.81 -6.49
C SER A 141 15.68 -2.50 -5.69
N LEU A 142 15.84 -1.36 -6.38
CA LEU A 142 15.86 -0.03 -5.77
C LEU A 142 14.51 0.39 -5.17
N ASP A 143 13.40 -0.17 -5.64
CA ASP A 143 12.06 0.13 -5.11
C ASP A 143 11.82 -0.53 -3.73
N LYS A 144 12.72 -1.44 -3.29
CA LYS A 144 12.62 -2.20 -2.03
C LYS A 144 11.23 -2.78 -1.81
N ALA A 145 10.62 -3.29 -2.90
CA ALA A 145 9.26 -3.81 -2.84
C ALA A 145 9.17 -5.07 -1.98
N THR A 146 8.16 -5.13 -1.14
CA THR A 146 7.79 -6.35 -0.43
C THR A 146 7.01 -7.26 -1.37
N VAL A 147 7.56 -8.43 -1.66
CA VAL A 147 6.92 -9.39 -2.57
C VAL A 147 6.01 -10.33 -1.78
N ILE A 148 4.77 -10.48 -2.25
CA ILE A 148 3.83 -11.49 -1.76
C ILE A 148 3.28 -12.31 -2.94
N SER A 149 3.00 -13.58 -2.71
CA SER A 149 2.42 -14.44 -3.74
C SER A 149 0.90 -14.32 -3.74
N GLY A 150 0.30 -14.04 -4.90
CA GLY A 150 -1.15 -14.04 -5.08
C GLY A 150 -1.80 -15.44 -5.05
N LYS A 151 -1.00 -16.50 -4.87
CA LYS A 151 -1.49 -17.88 -4.66
C LYS A 151 -1.60 -18.24 -3.17
N HIS A 152 -0.95 -17.48 -2.29
CA HIS A 152 -0.96 -17.74 -0.87
C HIS A 152 -2.23 -17.22 -0.18
N THR A 153 -2.52 -17.78 0.98
CA THR A 153 -3.64 -17.32 1.81
C THR A 153 -3.39 -15.90 2.31
N TYR A 154 -4.45 -15.16 2.60
CA TYR A 154 -4.36 -13.82 3.18
C TYR A 154 -3.50 -13.78 4.45
N ALA A 155 -3.66 -14.76 5.35
CA ALA A 155 -2.87 -14.83 6.58
C ALA A 155 -1.35 -14.88 6.31
N THR A 156 -0.92 -15.66 5.31
CA THR A 156 0.48 -15.74 4.90
C THR A 156 0.96 -14.42 4.31
N GLN A 157 0.18 -13.82 3.42
CA GLN A 157 0.48 -12.52 2.81
C GLN A 157 0.57 -11.41 3.87
N LEU A 158 -0.42 -11.38 4.77
CA LEU A 158 -0.49 -10.39 5.86
C LEU A 158 0.74 -10.45 6.78
N LYS A 159 1.18 -11.66 7.16
CA LYS A 159 2.38 -11.85 7.99
C LYS A 159 3.61 -11.17 7.37
N VAL A 160 3.80 -11.29 6.05
CA VAL A 160 4.91 -10.66 5.33
C VAL A 160 4.80 -9.15 5.38
N VAL A 161 3.60 -8.60 5.09
CA VAL A 161 3.38 -7.15 5.08
C VAL A 161 3.52 -6.55 6.48
N LEU A 162 2.96 -7.19 7.51
CA LEU A 162 3.07 -6.73 8.90
C LEU A 162 4.51 -6.71 9.40
N LYS A 163 5.34 -7.69 8.99
CA LYS A 163 6.77 -7.69 9.31
C LYS A 163 7.47 -6.44 8.77
N GLN A 164 7.14 -6.01 7.56
CA GLN A 164 7.72 -4.79 6.98
C GLN A 164 7.20 -3.53 7.66
N LEU A 165 5.91 -3.46 7.95
CA LEU A 165 5.33 -2.33 8.68
C LEU A 165 5.95 -2.18 10.08
N ALA A 166 6.21 -3.29 10.77
CA ALA A 166 6.86 -3.30 12.08
C ALA A 166 8.35 -2.92 12.00
N GLY A 167 9.09 -3.44 11.02
CA GLY A 167 10.51 -3.14 10.80
C GLY A 167 10.78 -1.69 10.36
N SER A 168 9.73 -0.99 9.93
CA SER A 168 9.82 0.43 9.58
C SER A 168 9.68 1.37 10.78
N ARG A 169 9.52 0.86 12.00
CA ARG A 169 9.54 1.70 13.20
C ARG A 169 10.96 2.21 13.43
N PRO A 170 11.18 3.51 13.70
CA PRO A 170 12.47 3.95 14.20
C PRO A 170 12.74 3.21 15.51
N ASP A 171 13.96 2.71 15.69
CA ASP A 171 14.41 2.22 16.98
C ASP A 171 14.18 3.33 18.00
N ILE A 172 13.26 3.11 18.91
CA ILE A 172 13.12 4.00 20.08
C ILE A 172 14.34 3.66 20.93
N HIS A 173 15.41 4.44 20.77
CA HIS A 173 16.49 4.45 21.75
C HIS A 173 15.89 4.92 23.07
N ILE A 174 15.47 3.98 23.90
CA ILE A 174 15.19 4.23 25.29
C ILE A 174 16.57 4.49 25.91
N ALA A 175 16.91 5.77 26.08
CA ALA A 175 18.10 6.12 26.82
C ALA A 175 18.01 5.45 28.21
N PRO A 176 19.07 4.80 28.67
CA PRO A 176 19.07 4.20 30.00
C PRO A 176 18.70 5.27 31.03
N PRO A 177 17.93 4.93 32.07
CA PRO A 177 17.57 5.87 33.11
C PRO A 177 18.84 6.48 33.72
N SER A 178 18.91 7.80 33.76
CA SER A 178 20.02 8.51 34.39
C SER A 178 20.17 8.00 35.83
N PRO A 179 21.40 7.73 36.29
CA PRO A 179 21.61 7.30 37.67
C PRO A 179 21.03 8.37 38.62
N ARG A 180 20.20 7.92 39.57
CA ARG A 180 19.66 8.78 40.62
C ARG A 180 20.83 9.35 41.40
N GLN A 181 21.01 10.66 41.40
CA GLN A 181 21.91 11.34 42.30
C GLN A 181 21.37 11.07 43.73
N SER A 182 22.13 10.30 44.50
CA SER A 182 21.89 10.13 45.95
C SER A 182 22.17 11.49 46.60
N GLY A 183 21.13 12.21 46.96
CA GLY A 183 21.25 13.41 47.78
C GLY A 183 21.83 13.07 49.13
N ASN A 184 23.01 13.61 49.50
CA ASN A 184 23.54 13.57 50.85
C ASN A 184 22.62 14.34 51.79
N ILE A 185 21.94 13.61 52.66
CA ILE A 185 21.25 14.22 53.81
C ILE A 185 22.33 14.60 54.85
N ILE A 186 22.58 15.88 54.95
CA ILE A 186 23.37 16.41 56.08
C ILE A 186 22.41 16.55 57.26
N VAL A 187 22.56 15.70 58.25
CA VAL A 187 21.89 15.86 59.54
C VAL A 187 22.77 16.74 60.40
N ARG A 188 22.20 17.84 60.88
CA ARG A 188 22.76 18.70 61.96
C ARG A 188 22.02 18.39 63.23
#